data_03c6cd56c53005ea6bfb59d8a4738710
#
_entry.id   03c6cd56c53005ea6bfb59d8a4738710
#
_cell.length_a   1.000
_cell.length_b   1.000
_cell.length_c   1.000
_cell.angle_alpha   90.00
_cell.angle_beta   90.00
_cell.angle_gamma   90.00
#
_symmetry.space_group_name_H-M   'P 1'
#
loop_
_entity.id
_entity.type
_entity.pdbx_description
1 polymer ?
#
loop_
_entity_poly.entity_id
_entity_poly.type
_entity_poly.pdbx_seq_one_letter_code
_entity_poly.pdbx_strand_id
1 'polypeptide(L)'
;GFFPSVSAGWRISEESFFEPARNIFDNLKVRASYGSLGNQVTDGNFQYLSFLTSESLAYLMNGSIISGLKAPTLASTNITWEKVYTTNIGLDWTMLNGRFTGSFDYYIRDTKGMVVNKTYPAVLGTTGGKENLADMRTKGMELSLTWNDQIKDVAGSPLDYSIGIGISDNTSEITKYD
;
A
#
# COMPACT_ATOMS: atom_id res chain seq x y z
N GLY A 1 8.78 6.60 16.21
CA GLY A 1 7.34 6.76 16.09
C GLY A 1 6.59 5.61 16.74
N PHE A 2 5.36 5.85 17.14
CA PHE A 2 4.48 4.80 17.67
C PHE A 2 3.38 4.55 16.64
N PHE A 3 3.25 3.30 16.17
CA PHE A 3 2.33 2.88 15.11
C PHE A 3 1.49 1.71 15.58
N PRO A 4 0.38 1.97 16.28
CA PRO A 4 -0.48 0.93 16.83
C PRO A 4 -1.30 0.24 15.75
N SER A 5 -1.64 -1.03 16.00
CA SER A 5 -2.60 -1.79 15.22
C SER A 5 -3.47 -2.65 16.12
N VAL A 6 -4.70 -2.87 15.68
CA VAL A 6 -5.68 -3.74 16.34
C VAL A 6 -6.40 -4.56 15.29
N SER A 7 -6.68 -5.81 15.61
CA SER A 7 -7.48 -6.69 14.75
C SER A 7 -8.41 -7.55 15.58
N ALA A 8 -9.56 -7.86 15.00
CA ALA A 8 -10.53 -8.76 15.59
C ALA A 8 -11.03 -9.74 14.50
N GLY A 9 -11.37 -10.94 14.93
CA GLY A 9 -11.96 -11.95 14.08
C GLY A 9 -13.08 -12.68 14.82
N TRP A 10 -14.21 -12.82 14.13
CA TRP A 10 -15.36 -13.54 14.67
C TRP A 10 -15.71 -14.72 13.76
N ARG A 11 -15.65 -15.92 14.32
CA ARG A 11 -16.03 -17.14 13.61
C ARG A 11 -17.53 -17.37 13.77
N ILE A 12 -18.31 -16.89 12.83
CA ILE A 12 -19.79 -16.96 12.85
C ILE A 12 -20.25 -18.42 12.77
N SER A 13 -19.53 -19.29 12.06
CA SER A 13 -19.89 -20.71 11.93
C SER A 13 -19.92 -21.48 13.26
N GLU A 14 -19.28 -20.98 14.32
CA GLU A 14 -19.27 -21.63 15.64
C GLU A 14 -20.47 -21.21 16.52
N GLU A 15 -21.19 -20.17 16.11
CA GLU A 15 -22.32 -19.67 16.88
C GLU A 15 -23.56 -20.57 16.77
N SER A 16 -24.35 -20.68 17.84
CA SER A 16 -25.54 -21.53 17.90
C SER A 16 -26.62 -21.14 16.88
N PHE A 17 -26.76 -19.85 16.60
CA PHE A 17 -27.73 -19.38 15.60
C PHE A 17 -27.37 -19.77 14.17
N PHE A 18 -26.10 -20.14 13.90
CA PHE A 18 -25.60 -20.53 12.59
C PHE A 18 -25.78 -22.03 12.31
N GLU A 19 -26.20 -22.81 13.29
CA GLU A 19 -26.35 -24.27 13.22
C GLU A 19 -27.09 -24.78 11.95
N PRO A 20 -28.20 -24.14 11.50
CA PRO A 20 -28.89 -24.60 10.28
C PRO A 20 -28.07 -24.49 8.99
N ALA A 21 -27.09 -23.57 8.96
CA ALA A 21 -26.23 -23.33 7.78
C ALA A 21 -24.92 -24.12 7.78
N ARG A 22 -24.59 -24.83 8.87
CA ARG A 22 -23.36 -25.64 9.00
C ARG A 22 -23.25 -26.78 7.98
N ASN A 23 -24.38 -27.23 7.43
CA ASN A 23 -24.38 -28.24 6.37
C ASN A 23 -23.77 -27.72 5.05
N ILE A 24 -23.68 -26.40 4.87
CA ILE A 24 -23.16 -25.75 3.65
C ILE A 24 -21.82 -25.09 3.95
N PHE A 25 -21.73 -24.39 5.09
CA PHE A 25 -20.53 -23.68 5.49
C PHE A 25 -19.79 -24.44 6.59
N ASP A 26 -18.61 -24.96 6.25
CA ASP A 26 -17.70 -25.58 7.22
C ASP A 26 -17.05 -24.53 8.12
N ASN A 27 -16.76 -23.35 7.55
CA ASN A 27 -16.20 -22.21 8.27
C ASN A 27 -16.68 -20.90 7.64
N LEU A 28 -17.08 -19.97 8.49
CA LEU A 28 -17.40 -18.60 8.11
C LEU A 28 -16.81 -17.67 9.15
N LYS A 29 -15.90 -16.79 8.73
CA LYS A 29 -15.19 -15.87 9.63
C LYS A 29 -15.21 -14.46 9.08
N VAL A 30 -15.63 -13.51 9.89
CA VAL A 30 -15.50 -12.07 9.64
C VAL A 30 -14.22 -11.56 10.31
N ARG A 31 -13.47 -10.72 9.63
CA ARG A 31 -12.27 -10.06 10.12
C ARG A 31 -12.43 -8.56 10.03
N ALA A 32 -11.91 -7.84 11.00
CA ALA A 32 -11.75 -6.41 10.94
C ALA A 32 -10.38 -6.02 11.50
N SER A 33 -9.71 -5.10 10.85
CA SER A 33 -8.45 -4.58 11.35
C SER A 33 -8.32 -3.09 11.08
N TYR A 34 -7.63 -2.41 11.98
CA TYR A 34 -7.21 -1.03 11.85
C TYR A 34 -5.78 -0.91 12.33
N GLY A 35 -4.93 -0.26 11.54
CA GLY A 35 -3.54 -0.09 11.91
C GLY A 35 -2.94 1.15 11.31
N SER A 36 -1.87 1.63 11.95
CA SER A 36 -1.04 2.71 11.43
C SER A 36 0.37 2.21 11.17
N LEU A 37 1.00 2.73 10.12
CA LEU A 37 2.37 2.45 9.73
C LEU A 37 3.07 3.76 9.40
N GLY A 38 4.33 3.91 9.82
CA GLY A 38 5.20 4.99 9.36
C GLY A 38 5.98 4.56 8.14
N ASN A 39 5.97 5.39 7.11
CA ASN A 39 6.80 5.20 5.92
C ASN A 39 7.80 6.35 5.83
N GLN A 40 9.08 6.01 5.72
CA GLN A 40 10.14 6.98 5.49
C GLN A 40 10.57 6.88 4.03
N VAL A 41 10.17 7.87 3.24
CA VAL A 41 10.63 8.00 1.85
C VAL A 41 12.04 8.56 1.86
N THR A 42 13.00 7.74 1.48
CA THR A 42 14.43 8.12 1.42
C THR A 42 14.93 8.00 -0.01
N ASP A 43 14.76 9.08 -0.81
CA ASP A 43 15.49 9.23 -2.07
C ASP A 43 16.86 9.89 -1.83
N GLY A 44 17.65 9.29 -0.98
CA GLY A 44 18.96 9.82 -0.58
C GLY A 44 19.06 10.14 0.90
N ASN A 45 20.29 10.22 1.38
CA ASN A 45 20.60 10.57 2.76
C ASN A 45 20.56 12.09 2.94
N PHE A 46 20.18 12.55 4.15
CA PHE A 46 20.28 13.95 4.55
C PHE A 46 19.47 14.95 3.71
N GLN A 47 18.22 14.63 3.39
CA GLN A 47 17.30 15.47 2.60
C GLN A 47 17.05 16.87 3.23
N TYR A 48 17.36 17.03 4.52
CA TYR A 48 17.27 18.28 5.25
C TYR A 48 18.49 19.19 5.07
N LEU A 49 19.55 18.72 4.38
CA LEU A 49 20.73 19.52 4.08
C LEU A 49 20.65 20.07 2.66
N SER A 50 21.03 21.32 2.54
CA SER A 50 21.19 22.01 1.27
C SER A 50 22.66 21.99 0.86
N PHE A 51 22.94 21.43 -0.31
CA PHE A 51 24.31 21.31 -0.84
C PHE A 51 24.50 22.19 -2.07
N LEU A 52 25.67 22.84 -2.15
CA LEU A 52 26.14 23.43 -3.39
C LEU A 52 26.64 22.31 -4.33
N THR A 53 26.08 22.23 -5.52
CA THR A 53 26.52 21.29 -6.53
C THR A 53 27.33 21.99 -7.60
N SER A 54 28.38 21.31 -8.09
CA SER A 54 29.15 21.77 -9.22
C SER A 54 28.43 21.43 -10.51
N GLU A 55 28.33 22.38 -11.41
CA GLU A 55 27.73 22.21 -12.75
C GLU A 55 28.68 22.77 -13.81
N SER A 56 28.79 22.08 -14.94
CA SER A 56 29.54 22.59 -16.09
C SER A 56 28.82 23.79 -16.71
N LEU A 57 29.49 24.91 -16.82
CA LEU A 57 28.91 26.10 -17.45
C LEU A 57 28.85 25.95 -18.98
N ALA A 58 27.80 26.50 -19.61
CA ALA A 58 27.55 26.35 -21.05
C ALA A 58 28.45 27.27 -21.92
N TYR A 59 29.61 27.67 -21.42
CA TYR A 59 30.57 28.46 -22.20
C TYR A 59 32.01 27.98 -21.99
N LEU A 60 32.84 28.24 -23.00
CA LEU A 60 34.25 27.90 -22.99
C LEU A 60 35.07 29.09 -22.52
N MET A 61 35.99 28.86 -21.61
CA MET A 61 37.00 29.81 -21.21
C MET A 61 38.35 29.23 -21.54
N ASN A 62 39.09 29.90 -22.43
CA ASN A 62 40.39 29.47 -22.88
C ASN A 62 40.42 28.05 -23.50
N GLY A 63 39.35 27.68 -24.26
CA GLY A 63 39.16 26.38 -24.87
C GLY A 63 38.70 25.24 -23.99
N SER A 64 38.42 25.53 -22.71
CA SER A 64 37.96 24.54 -21.75
C SER A 64 36.61 24.91 -21.15
N ILE A 65 35.77 23.89 -20.91
CA ILE A 65 34.52 24.05 -20.16
C ILE A 65 34.89 24.27 -18.70
N ILE A 66 34.40 25.36 -18.11
CA ILE A 66 34.61 25.65 -16.70
C ILE A 66 33.44 25.14 -15.85
N SER A 67 33.75 24.73 -14.64
CA SER A 67 32.75 24.36 -13.63
C SER A 67 32.36 25.57 -12.79
N GLY A 68 31.06 25.73 -12.60
CA GLY A 68 30.48 26.71 -11.68
C GLY A 68 29.72 26.04 -10.54
N LEU A 69 29.25 26.84 -9.62
CA LEU A 69 28.38 26.39 -8.55
C LEU A 69 26.91 26.71 -8.90
N LYS A 70 26.07 25.70 -8.79
CA LYS A 70 24.62 25.86 -8.94
C LYS A 70 24.02 26.29 -7.61
N ALA A 71 22.99 27.17 -7.68
CA ALA A 71 22.21 27.51 -6.50
C ALA A 71 21.67 26.24 -5.84
N PRO A 72 21.80 26.10 -4.51
CA PRO A 72 21.35 24.93 -3.81
C PRO A 72 19.82 24.83 -3.88
N THR A 73 19.30 23.59 -3.86
CA THR A 73 17.86 23.36 -3.65
C THR A 73 17.45 23.82 -2.27
N LEU A 74 16.26 24.41 -2.15
CA LEU A 74 15.71 24.74 -0.85
C LEU A 74 15.40 23.43 -0.11
N ALA A 75 16.08 23.21 1.01
CA ALA A 75 15.84 22.06 1.88
C ALA A 75 14.76 22.39 2.91
N SER A 76 13.81 21.50 3.11
CA SER A 76 12.85 21.62 4.21
C SER A 76 13.43 20.99 5.47
N THR A 77 13.42 21.75 6.57
CA THR A 77 13.82 21.27 7.91
C THR A 77 12.71 20.49 8.61
N ASN A 78 11.49 20.49 8.06
CA ASN A 78 10.29 19.98 8.70
C ASN A 78 9.78 18.68 8.06
N ILE A 79 10.62 17.96 7.31
CA ILE A 79 10.23 16.68 6.75
C ILE A 79 9.97 15.67 7.86
N THR A 80 8.80 15.07 7.84
CA THR A 80 8.37 14.02 8.78
C THR A 80 8.03 12.74 8.05
N TRP A 81 7.87 11.67 8.81
CA TRP A 81 7.41 10.38 8.28
C TRP A 81 6.01 10.49 7.69
N GLU A 82 5.82 9.89 6.54
CA GLU A 82 4.48 9.62 6.03
C GLU A 82 3.77 8.66 6.97
N LYS A 83 2.49 8.88 7.20
CA LYS A 83 1.66 8.02 8.05
C LYS A 83 0.63 7.32 7.19
N VAL A 84 0.64 6.00 7.24
CA VAL A 84 -0.33 5.17 6.52
C VAL A 84 -1.29 4.56 7.53
N TYR A 85 -2.58 4.87 7.39
CA TYR A 85 -3.66 4.28 8.17
C TYR A 85 -4.44 3.33 7.28
N THR A 86 -4.55 2.07 7.69
CA THR A 86 -5.29 1.06 6.92
C THR A 86 -6.42 0.52 7.76
N THR A 87 -7.64 0.59 7.22
CA THR A 87 -8.83 -0.11 7.73
C THR A 87 -9.13 -1.22 6.75
N ASN A 88 -9.30 -2.45 7.25
CA ASN A 88 -9.67 -3.61 6.44
C ASN A 88 -10.84 -4.34 7.10
N ILE A 89 -11.81 -4.77 6.28
CA ILE A 89 -12.88 -5.69 6.66
C ILE A 89 -12.81 -6.86 5.69
N GLY A 90 -12.72 -8.06 6.23
CA GLY A 90 -12.61 -9.29 5.46
C GLY A 90 -13.62 -10.34 5.86
N LEU A 91 -13.95 -11.19 4.91
CA LEU A 91 -14.81 -12.36 5.07
C LEU A 91 -14.09 -13.57 4.50
N ASP A 92 -13.88 -14.60 5.33
CA ASP A 92 -13.33 -15.89 4.91
C ASP A 92 -14.41 -16.95 5.02
N TRP A 93 -14.49 -17.82 4.02
CA TRP A 93 -15.43 -18.94 4.06
C TRP A 93 -14.81 -20.23 3.52
N THR A 94 -15.30 -21.34 4.06
CA THR A 94 -15.02 -22.69 3.56
C THR A 94 -16.36 -23.42 3.49
N MET A 95 -16.62 -24.06 2.38
CA MET A 95 -17.89 -24.72 2.09
C MET A 95 -17.65 -26.09 1.48
N LEU A 96 -18.71 -26.92 1.52
CA LEU A 96 -18.77 -28.20 0.83
C LEU A 96 -17.66 -29.18 1.26
N ASN A 97 -17.45 -29.31 2.58
CA ASN A 97 -16.40 -30.14 3.18
C ASN A 97 -14.98 -29.76 2.67
N GLY A 98 -14.68 -28.47 2.68
CA GLY A 98 -13.37 -27.93 2.30
C GLY A 98 -13.12 -27.80 0.80
N ARG A 99 -14.08 -28.19 -0.05
CA ARG A 99 -13.89 -28.11 -1.50
C ARG A 99 -13.89 -26.69 -2.03
N PHE A 100 -14.75 -25.83 -1.50
CA PHE A 100 -14.85 -24.45 -1.93
C PHE A 100 -14.40 -23.51 -0.83
N THR A 101 -13.33 -22.79 -1.05
CA THR A 101 -12.81 -21.77 -0.13
C THR A 101 -12.78 -20.42 -0.81
N GLY A 102 -13.00 -19.37 -0.04
CA GLY A 102 -12.88 -18.02 -0.57
C GLY A 102 -12.58 -17.02 0.52
N SER A 103 -12.09 -15.88 0.08
CA SER A 103 -11.92 -14.69 0.91
C SER A 103 -12.32 -13.46 0.13
N PHE A 104 -12.93 -12.53 0.83
CA PHE A 104 -13.25 -11.19 0.33
C PHE A 104 -12.69 -10.17 1.32
N ASP A 105 -11.95 -9.20 0.83
CA ASP A 105 -11.40 -8.11 1.60
C ASP A 105 -11.79 -6.76 0.99
N TYR A 106 -12.22 -5.83 1.82
CA TYR A 106 -12.41 -4.43 1.48
C TYR A 106 -11.55 -3.57 2.38
N TYR A 107 -10.72 -2.72 1.77
CA TYR A 107 -9.82 -1.87 2.54
C TYR A 107 -9.88 -0.41 2.13
N ILE A 108 -9.60 0.44 3.11
CA ILE A 108 -9.35 1.87 2.92
C ILE A 108 -7.96 2.15 3.51
N ARG A 109 -7.10 2.74 2.70
CA ARG A 109 -5.76 3.15 3.08
C ARG A 109 -5.62 4.65 2.90
N ASP A 110 -5.43 5.36 4.01
CA ASP A 110 -5.14 6.78 4.05
C ASP A 110 -3.64 7.00 4.25
N THR A 111 -2.96 7.54 3.24
CA THR A 111 -1.57 7.97 3.34
C THR A 111 -1.55 9.47 3.61
N LYS A 112 -1.04 9.86 4.76
CA LYS A 112 -1.00 11.23 5.24
C LYS A 112 0.41 11.80 5.24
N GLY A 113 0.54 13.06 4.80
CA GLY A 113 1.80 13.75 4.77
C GLY A 113 2.79 13.14 3.79
N MET A 114 2.35 12.78 2.59
CA MET A 114 3.22 12.30 1.52
C MET A 114 4.26 13.34 1.17
N VAL A 115 5.50 12.90 1.04
CA VAL A 115 6.64 13.74 0.70
C VAL A 115 6.68 13.95 -0.81
N VAL A 116 6.41 15.16 -1.26
CA VAL A 116 6.41 15.54 -2.67
C VAL A 116 7.32 16.75 -2.92
N ASN A 117 7.74 16.91 -4.17
CA ASN A 117 8.54 18.07 -4.56
C ASN A 117 7.66 19.32 -4.55
N LYS A 118 8.08 20.34 -3.82
CA LYS A 118 7.44 21.66 -3.85
C LYS A 118 7.98 22.46 -5.00
N THR A 119 7.08 23.04 -5.80
CA THR A 119 7.46 23.96 -6.86
C THR A 119 7.35 25.40 -6.37
N TYR A 120 8.38 26.19 -6.63
CA TYR A 120 8.42 27.61 -6.32
C TYR A 120 8.45 28.45 -7.61
N PRO A 121 8.00 29.71 -7.54
CA PRO A 121 8.13 30.62 -8.67
C PRO A 121 9.60 30.73 -9.14
N ALA A 122 9.79 30.71 -10.45
CA ALA A 122 11.13 30.77 -11.06
C ALA A 122 11.96 31.98 -10.66
N VAL A 123 11.34 33.06 -10.17
CA VAL A 123 12.01 34.26 -9.66
C VAL A 123 12.98 33.98 -8.52
N LEU A 124 12.80 32.87 -7.80
CA LEU A 124 13.72 32.47 -6.72
C LEU A 124 15.05 31.91 -7.22
N GLY A 125 15.18 31.61 -8.53
CA GLY A 125 16.42 31.11 -9.14
C GLY A 125 16.89 29.76 -8.63
N THR A 126 16.03 29.02 -7.89
CA THR A 126 16.33 27.71 -7.34
C THR A 126 15.12 26.79 -7.44
N THR A 127 15.35 25.49 -7.32
CA THR A 127 14.28 24.49 -7.26
C THR A 127 13.86 24.22 -5.82
N GLY A 128 12.58 23.92 -5.62
CA GLY A 128 12.05 23.53 -4.32
C GLY A 128 12.58 22.18 -3.87
N GLY A 129 12.67 22.02 -2.57
CA GLY A 129 12.94 20.76 -1.91
C GLY A 129 11.66 19.92 -1.74
N LYS A 130 11.80 18.82 -1.03
CA LYS A 130 10.69 17.95 -0.66
C LYS A 130 10.02 18.44 0.62
N GLU A 131 8.69 18.36 0.65
CA GLU A 131 7.87 18.69 1.82
C GLU A 131 6.70 17.72 1.94
N ASN A 132 6.13 17.59 3.15
CA ASN A 132 4.94 16.77 3.40
C ASN A 132 3.68 17.57 3.02
N LEU A 133 3.27 17.55 1.75
CA LEU A 133 2.21 18.43 1.22
C LEU A 133 0.96 17.68 0.74
N ALA A 134 1.04 16.39 0.54
CA ALA A 134 -0.06 15.64 -0.07
C ALA A 134 -0.61 14.56 0.85
N ASP A 135 -1.91 14.31 0.74
CA ASP A 135 -2.60 13.17 1.32
C ASP A 135 -3.27 12.37 0.19
N MET A 136 -3.26 11.08 0.31
CA MET A 136 -3.87 10.17 -0.66
C MET A 136 -4.77 9.15 0.05
N ARG A 137 -5.90 8.84 -0.54
CA ARG A 137 -6.77 7.75 -0.12
C ARG A 137 -6.85 6.70 -1.20
N THR A 138 -6.59 5.45 -0.84
CA THR A 138 -6.80 4.29 -1.70
C THR A 138 -7.92 3.44 -1.09
N LYS A 139 -8.92 3.12 -1.90
CA LYS A 139 -9.97 2.14 -1.57
C LYS A 139 -9.81 0.98 -2.52
N GLY A 140 -9.92 -0.23 -2.01
CA GLY A 140 -9.81 -1.42 -2.84
C GLY A 140 -10.62 -2.57 -2.30
N MET A 141 -10.85 -3.54 -3.19
CA MET A 141 -11.46 -4.81 -2.87
C MET A 141 -10.67 -5.94 -3.51
N GLU A 142 -10.64 -7.06 -2.83
CA GLU A 142 -9.97 -8.27 -3.27
C GLU A 142 -10.88 -9.46 -3.02
N LEU A 143 -11.06 -10.30 -4.05
CA LEU A 143 -11.82 -11.54 -3.98
C LEU A 143 -10.91 -12.67 -4.42
N SER A 144 -10.79 -13.70 -3.59
CA SER A 144 -10.10 -14.94 -3.93
C SER A 144 -11.04 -16.13 -3.77
N LEU A 145 -11.13 -16.97 -4.77
CA LEU A 145 -11.95 -18.19 -4.78
C LEU A 145 -11.08 -19.35 -5.16
N THR A 146 -11.20 -20.46 -4.43
CA THR A 146 -10.46 -21.69 -4.74
C THR A 146 -11.38 -22.87 -4.65
N TRP A 147 -11.35 -23.71 -5.66
CA TRP A 147 -12.01 -25.00 -5.72
C TRP A 147 -10.98 -26.10 -5.62
N ASN A 148 -11.14 -27.01 -4.66
CA ASN A 148 -10.33 -28.19 -4.46
C ASN A 148 -11.21 -29.43 -4.62
N ASP A 149 -10.78 -30.40 -5.39
CA ASP A 149 -11.50 -31.67 -5.49
C ASP A 149 -10.55 -32.79 -5.87
N GLN A 150 -11.06 -34.02 -5.78
CA GLN A 150 -10.32 -35.26 -6.06
C GLN A 150 -11.10 -36.13 -7.03
N ILE A 151 -10.45 -36.51 -8.11
CA ILE A 151 -10.93 -37.57 -9.00
C ILE A 151 -10.38 -38.89 -8.46
N LYS A 152 -11.27 -39.77 -7.99
CA LYS A 152 -10.89 -40.98 -7.24
C LYS A 152 -10.05 -41.97 -8.00
N ASP A 153 -10.20 -42.06 -9.33
CA ASP A 153 -9.47 -43.00 -10.18
C ASP A 153 -9.12 -42.34 -11.51
N VAL A 154 -7.83 -42.06 -11.69
CA VAL A 154 -7.23 -41.68 -12.96
C VAL A 154 -6.06 -42.61 -13.20
N ALA A 155 -6.23 -43.57 -14.10
CA ALA A 155 -5.22 -44.58 -14.40
C ALA A 155 -4.73 -45.38 -13.17
N GLY A 156 -5.65 -45.71 -12.25
CA GLY A 156 -5.36 -46.53 -11.07
C GLY A 156 -4.83 -45.74 -9.86
N SER A 157 -4.87 -44.40 -9.90
CA SER A 157 -4.46 -43.54 -8.80
C SER A 157 -5.41 -42.35 -8.63
N PRO A 158 -5.63 -41.84 -7.40
CA PRO A 158 -6.40 -40.63 -7.18
C PRO A 158 -5.64 -39.40 -7.67
N LEU A 159 -6.37 -38.48 -8.29
CA LEU A 159 -5.85 -37.18 -8.73
C LEU A 159 -6.50 -36.05 -7.93
N ASP A 160 -5.71 -35.34 -7.12
CA ASP A 160 -6.12 -34.14 -6.46
C ASP A 160 -5.87 -32.91 -7.35
N TYR A 161 -6.84 -32.03 -7.47
CA TYR A 161 -6.69 -30.80 -8.24
C TYR A 161 -7.25 -29.59 -7.49
N SER A 162 -6.67 -28.43 -7.79
CA SER A 162 -7.07 -27.14 -7.24
C SER A 162 -7.14 -26.11 -8.35
N ILE A 163 -8.24 -25.35 -8.39
CA ILE A 163 -8.44 -24.24 -9.33
C ILE A 163 -8.73 -22.99 -8.52
N GLY A 164 -7.90 -21.96 -8.70
CA GLY A 164 -8.04 -20.69 -8.01
C GLY A 164 -8.25 -19.52 -8.96
N ILE A 165 -9.11 -18.57 -8.57
CA ILE A 165 -9.36 -17.31 -9.26
C ILE A 165 -9.22 -16.20 -8.26
N GLY A 166 -8.47 -15.14 -8.62
CA GLY A 166 -8.36 -13.91 -7.85
C GLY A 166 -8.78 -12.70 -8.70
N ILE A 167 -9.57 -11.81 -8.10
CA ILE A 167 -9.99 -10.55 -8.70
C ILE A 167 -9.70 -9.45 -7.69
N SER A 168 -9.05 -8.37 -8.14
CA SER A 168 -8.81 -7.19 -7.31
C SER A 168 -9.06 -5.93 -8.12
N ASP A 169 -9.57 -4.92 -7.43
CA ASP A 169 -9.73 -3.58 -7.97
C ASP A 169 -9.41 -2.54 -6.90
N ASN A 170 -8.80 -1.42 -7.30
CA ASN A 170 -8.55 -0.32 -6.39
C ASN A 170 -8.59 1.02 -7.10
N THR A 171 -8.95 2.04 -6.35
CA THR A 171 -8.96 3.43 -6.79
C THR A 171 -8.22 4.28 -5.78
N SER A 172 -7.34 5.15 -6.27
CA SER A 172 -6.58 6.09 -5.45
C SER A 172 -6.93 7.53 -5.83
N GLU A 173 -7.16 8.36 -4.83
CA GLU A 173 -7.45 9.77 -4.98
C GLU A 173 -6.57 10.62 -4.08
N ILE A 174 -6.10 11.76 -4.58
CA ILE A 174 -5.41 12.75 -3.75
C ILE A 174 -6.49 13.53 -3.01
N THR A 175 -6.47 13.45 -1.67
CA THR A 175 -7.47 14.11 -0.82
C THR A 175 -7.03 15.49 -0.33
N LYS A 176 -5.74 15.76 -0.39
CA LYS A 176 -5.13 17.05 -0.05
C LYS A 176 -3.87 17.25 -0.89
N TYR A 177 -3.67 18.49 -1.37
CA TYR A 177 -2.43 18.94 -2.01
C TYR A 177 -2.28 20.43 -1.72
N ASP A 178 -1.21 20.85 -1.03
CA ASP A 178 -0.90 22.24 -0.68
C ASP A 178 0.17 22.84 -1.60
#